data_f68af78ea218e94f699449ee7a874afa
#
_entry.id   f68af78ea218e94f699449ee7a874afa
#
_cell.length_a   1.000
_cell.length_b   1.000
_cell.length_c   1.000
_cell.angle_alpha   90.00
_cell.angle_beta   90.00
_cell.angle_gamma   90.00
#
_symmetry.space_group_name_H-M   'P 1'
#
loop_
_entity.id
_entity.type
_entity.pdbx_description
1 polymer ?
#
loop_
_entity_poly.entity_id
_entity_poly.type
_entity_poly.pdbx_seq_one_letter_code
_entity_poly.pdbx_strand_id
1 'polypeptide(L)'
;GTTGDCIVINSNNTIIDETWIWRADHGDNTGWYENTANSALVVNGDYVTGYGLFIEHFQKHDVLWRGEYGKTYFLQNEKCYDPQKQEEWMSHNNTVKGYAAYKVSNNVKHHYAVGLGVYDVFIYTNGASIFSDNAIEVPNADGVLIENACIVEIANGEGPNVGINNIINGTCPGITTGADSVTVS
;
A
#
# COMPACT_ATOMS: atom_id res chain seq x y z
N GLY A 1 7.70 11.73 -15.88
CA GLY A 1 6.71 12.70 -15.41
C GLY A 1 6.40 12.49 -13.94
N THR A 2 5.93 13.51 -13.24
CA THR A 2 5.63 13.47 -11.81
C THR A 2 4.16 13.78 -11.57
N THR A 3 3.56 13.16 -10.54
CA THR A 3 2.21 13.49 -10.09
C THR A 3 2.12 13.44 -8.56
N GLY A 4 1.13 14.10 -7.98
CA GLY A 4 0.77 13.88 -6.59
C GLY A 4 -0.05 12.60 -6.47
N ASP A 5 -1.38 12.74 -6.39
CA ASP A 5 -2.32 11.62 -6.38
C ASP A 5 -2.89 11.41 -7.78
N CYS A 6 -2.99 10.16 -8.24
CA CYS A 6 -3.45 9.89 -9.60
C CYS A 6 -4.97 10.01 -9.74
N ILE A 7 -5.72 9.39 -8.82
CA ILE A 7 -7.18 9.42 -8.81
C ILE A 7 -7.66 9.89 -7.44
N VAL A 8 -8.51 10.90 -7.42
CA VAL A 8 -9.14 11.41 -6.19
C VAL A 8 -10.65 11.36 -6.35
N ILE A 9 -11.32 10.56 -5.51
CA ILE A 9 -12.77 10.41 -5.49
C ILE A 9 -13.33 11.29 -4.37
N ASN A 10 -13.99 12.38 -4.74
CA ASN A 10 -14.63 13.30 -3.79
C ASN A 10 -16.16 13.09 -3.70
N SER A 11 -16.73 12.32 -4.64
CA SER A 11 -18.16 12.04 -4.69
C SER A 11 -18.53 10.83 -3.85
N ASN A 12 -19.70 10.89 -3.21
CA ASN A 12 -20.29 9.78 -2.49
C ASN A 12 -20.94 8.76 -3.47
N ASN A 13 -21.19 7.56 -2.99
CA ASN A 13 -21.91 6.50 -3.72
C ASN A 13 -21.27 6.16 -5.08
N THR A 14 -19.95 6.17 -5.16
CA THR A 14 -19.18 5.87 -6.37
C THR A 14 -18.77 4.41 -6.38
N ILE A 15 -18.76 3.82 -7.56
CA ILE A 15 -18.21 2.48 -7.80
C ILE A 15 -16.95 2.64 -8.64
N ILE A 16 -15.88 1.97 -8.23
CA ILE A 16 -14.63 1.82 -8.95
C ILE A 16 -14.52 0.34 -9.29
N ASP A 17 -14.35 -0.01 -10.55
CA ASP A 17 -14.41 -1.39 -11.01
C ASP A 17 -13.25 -1.71 -11.94
N GLU A 18 -12.56 -2.83 -11.67
CA GLU A 18 -11.49 -3.43 -12.48
C GLU A 18 -10.45 -2.40 -12.99
N THR A 19 -9.84 -1.67 -12.06
CA THR A 19 -8.84 -0.65 -12.39
C THR A 19 -7.42 -1.15 -12.17
N TRP A 20 -6.54 -0.84 -13.11
CA TRP A 20 -5.11 -0.98 -12.93
C TRP A 20 -4.45 0.40 -12.95
N ILE A 21 -3.85 0.79 -11.83
CA ILE A 21 -3.17 2.08 -11.65
C ILE A 21 -1.71 1.79 -11.33
N TRP A 22 -0.83 2.15 -12.22
CA TRP A 22 0.57 1.76 -12.18
C TRP A 22 1.50 2.97 -12.28
N ARG A 23 2.42 3.12 -11.32
CA ARG A 23 3.59 3.96 -11.48
C ARG A 23 4.67 3.10 -12.15
N ALA A 24 5.13 3.49 -13.34
CA ALA A 24 6.14 2.72 -14.05
C ALA A 24 7.41 2.51 -13.18
N ASP A 25 7.80 1.25 -13.03
CA ASP A 25 8.94 0.80 -12.23
C ASP A 25 10.16 0.45 -13.09
N HIS A 26 9.97 0.34 -14.40
CA HIS A 26 11.02 0.05 -15.37
C HIS A 26 10.82 0.81 -16.68
N GLY A 27 11.90 0.93 -17.48
CA GLY A 27 11.92 1.65 -18.74
C GLY A 27 12.68 2.99 -18.65
N ASP A 28 12.65 3.75 -19.73
CA ASP A 28 13.35 5.04 -19.79
C ASP A 28 12.70 6.08 -18.87
N ASN A 29 13.52 6.83 -18.15
CA ASN A 29 13.10 7.89 -17.21
C ASN A 29 12.19 7.38 -16.07
N THR A 30 12.44 6.16 -15.58
CA THR A 30 11.85 5.60 -14.38
C THR A 30 12.88 5.53 -13.25
N GLY A 31 12.42 5.65 -12.01
CA GLY A 31 13.25 5.56 -10.80
C GLY A 31 12.73 6.42 -9.67
N TRP A 32 13.31 6.23 -8.50
CA TRP A 32 12.85 6.86 -7.26
C TRP A 32 12.68 8.38 -7.35
N TYR A 33 13.60 9.06 -8.05
CA TYR A 33 13.61 10.51 -8.19
C TYR A 33 13.07 11.00 -9.55
N GLU A 34 12.78 10.11 -10.49
CA GLU A 34 12.47 10.47 -11.89
C GLU A 34 10.96 10.62 -12.14
N ASN A 35 10.21 9.56 -11.90
CA ASN A 35 8.76 9.52 -12.12
C ASN A 35 8.02 9.43 -10.79
N THR A 36 8.17 10.46 -9.95
CA THR A 36 7.58 10.47 -8.62
C THR A 36 6.05 10.51 -8.66
N ALA A 37 5.42 9.68 -7.81
CA ALA A 37 3.98 9.66 -7.64
C ALA A 37 3.64 9.30 -6.18
N ASN A 38 2.79 10.11 -5.52
CA ASN A 38 2.49 9.88 -4.10
C ASN A 38 1.54 8.69 -3.90
N SER A 39 0.30 8.81 -4.35
CA SER A 39 -0.74 7.80 -4.14
C SER A 39 -1.50 7.53 -5.43
N ALA A 40 -1.92 6.30 -5.61
CA ALA A 40 -2.73 5.91 -6.76
C ALA A 40 -4.18 6.37 -6.61
N LEU A 41 -4.79 6.01 -5.49
CA LEU A 41 -6.21 6.22 -5.23
C LEU A 41 -6.41 6.88 -3.86
N VAL A 42 -7.03 8.05 -3.86
CA VAL A 42 -7.49 8.75 -2.65
C VAL A 42 -9.00 8.84 -2.68
N VAL A 43 -9.66 8.27 -1.67
CA VAL A 43 -11.12 8.25 -1.57
C VAL A 43 -11.57 9.14 -0.41
N ASN A 44 -12.13 10.29 -0.72
CA ASN A 44 -12.70 11.23 0.24
C ASN A 44 -14.22 11.06 0.40
N GLY A 45 -14.89 10.52 -0.62
CA GLY A 45 -16.34 10.31 -0.63
C GLY A 45 -16.79 9.16 0.27
N ASP A 46 -18.01 9.26 0.80
CA ASP A 46 -18.64 8.22 1.58
C ASP A 46 -19.36 7.20 0.68
N TYR A 47 -19.54 5.97 1.19
CA TYR A 47 -20.24 4.90 0.48
C TYR A 47 -19.62 4.57 -0.89
N VAL A 48 -18.31 4.67 -1.01
CA VAL A 48 -17.58 4.30 -2.22
C VAL A 48 -17.24 2.81 -2.15
N THR A 49 -17.37 2.11 -3.27
CA THR A 49 -17.02 0.68 -3.36
C THR A 49 -16.00 0.46 -4.47
N GLY A 50 -14.89 -0.20 -4.15
CA GLY A 50 -13.89 -0.67 -5.10
C GLY A 50 -13.99 -2.17 -5.33
N TYR A 51 -14.02 -2.59 -6.59
CA TYR A 51 -13.95 -3.98 -7.02
C TYR A 51 -12.74 -4.19 -7.90
N GLY A 52 -11.93 -5.23 -7.63
CA GLY A 52 -10.83 -5.61 -8.50
C GLY A 52 -9.81 -4.48 -8.71
N LEU A 53 -9.22 -3.98 -7.62
CA LEU A 53 -8.22 -2.92 -7.68
C LEU A 53 -6.83 -3.53 -7.87
N PHE A 54 -6.12 -3.13 -8.93
CA PHE A 54 -4.72 -3.45 -9.17
C PHE A 54 -3.92 -2.15 -9.08
N ILE A 55 -3.04 -2.04 -8.08
CA ILE A 55 -2.38 -0.76 -7.77
C ILE A 55 -0.92 -1.02 -7.43
N GLU A 56 0.00 -0.35 -8.15
CA GLU A 56 1.41 -0.73 -8.11
C GLU A 56 2.36 0.46 -8.05
N HIS A 57 3.36 0.35 -7.17
CA HIS A 57 4.62 1.10 -7.11
C HIS A 57 4.54 2.57 -6.69
N PHE A 58 3.48 3.00 -6.04
CA PHE A 58 3.39 4.37 -5.54
C PHE A 58 4.28 4.59 -4.31
N GLN A 59 4.82 5.81 -4.18
CA GLN A 59 5.83 6.13 -3.19
C GLN A 59 5.27 6.40 -1.79
N LYS A 60 3.95 6.62 -1.66
CA LYS A 60 3.24 6.73 -0.38
C LYS A 60 2.19 5.63 -0.28
N HIS A 61 1.02 5.95 0.29
CA HIS A 61 -0.08 4.97 0.33
C HIS A 61 -0.62 4.75 -1.09
N ASP A 62 -0.64 3.51 -1.53
CA ASP A 62 -1.22 3.18 -2.83
C ASP A 62 -2.72 3.47 -2.82
N VAL A 63 -3.40 3.07 -1.74
CA VAL A 63 -4.81 3.42 -1.49
C VAL A 63 -4.93 4.18 -0.17
N LEU A 64 -5.51 5.37 -0.20
CA LEU A 64 -5.81 6.17 0.98
C LEU A 64 -7.31 6.42 1.10
N TRP A 65 -7.95 5.80 2.07
CA TRP A 65 -9.39 5.88 2.30
C TRP A 65 -9.71 6.83 3.46
N ARG A 66 -10.50 7.87 3.19
CA ARG A 66 -10.91 8.90 4.16
C ARG A 66 -12.41 8.97 4.37
N GLY A 67 -13.20 8.46 3.41
CA GLY A 67 -14.66 8.44 3.46
C GLY A 67 -15.19 7.31 4.35
N GLU A 68 -16.39 7.53 4.89
CA GLU A 68 -17.12 6.54 5.68
C GLU A 68 -17.82 5.49 4.81
N TYR A 69 -18.06 4.32 5.38
CA TYR A 69 -18.77 3.20 4.75
C TYR A 69 -18.15 2.75 3.42
N GLY A 70 -16.83 2.92 3.30
CA GLY A 70 -16.07 2.44 2.16
C GLY A 70 -16.03 0.91 2.12
N LYS A 71 -15.94 0.36 0.91
CA LYS A 71 -15.81 -1.08 0.71
C LYS A 71 -14.76 -1.38 -0.35
N THR A 72 -13.96 -2.42 -0.11
CA THR A 72 -13.03 -2.95 -1.11
C THR A 72 -13.19 -4.46 -1.22
N TYR A 73 -13.43 -4.92 -2.43
CA TYR A 73 -13.48 -6.33 -2.79
C TYR A 73 -12.35 -6.64 -3.76
N PHE A 74 -11.31 -7.26 -3.25
CA PHE A 74 -10.08 -7.60 -3.92
C PHE A 74 -9.17 -6.40 -4.24
N LEU A 75 -7.99 -6.44 -3.67
CA LEU A 75 -6.85 -5.59 -4.03
C LEU A 75 -5.63 -6.48 -4.31
N GLN A 76 -5.02 -6.31 -5.48
CA GLN A 76 -3.65 -6.72 -5.73
C GLN A 76 -2.77 -5.46 -5.70
N ASN A 77 -1.77 -5.47 -4.87
CA ASN A 77 -0.85 -4.35 -4.74
C ASN A 77 0.60 -4.83 -4.81
N GLU A 78 1.40 -4.09 -5.53
CA GLU A 78 2.86 -4.17 -5.46
C GLU A 78 3.40 -2.87 -4.91
N LYS A 79 4.19 -2.96 -3.84
CA LYS A 79 4.82 -1.77 -3.24
C LYS A 79 5.88 -1.20 -4.18
N CYS A 80 6.28 0.06 -3.95
CA CYS A 80 7.41 0.61 -4.70
C CYS A 80 8.66 -0.25 -4.48
N TYR A 81 9.37 -0.57 -5.56
CA TYR A 81 10.54 -1.44 -5.55
C TYR A 81 11.85 -0.73 -5.23
N ASP A 82 11.86 0.59 -5.40
CA ASP A 82 13.03 1.43 -5.64
C ASP A 82 13.36 2.50 -4.57
N PRO A 83 12.91 2.42 -3.30
CA PRO A 83 13.39 3.36 -2.29
C PRO A 83 14.91 3.25 -2.13
N GLN A 84 15.62 4.39 -2.21
CA GLN A 84 17.08 4.38 -2.22
C GLN A 84 17.68 4.32 -0.82
N LYS A 85 16.94 4.77 0.19
CA LYS A 85 17.29 4.72 1.60
C LYS A 85 16.03 4.66 2.44
N GLN A 86 16.09 4.00 3.59
CA GLN A 86 14.95 3.93 4.50
C GLN A 86 14.52 5.32 4.97
N GLU A 87 15.45 6.23 5.24
CA GLU A 87 15.19 7.57 5.74
C GLU A 87 14.42 8.44 4.74
N GLU A 88 14.47 8.10 3.46
CA GLU A 88 13.71 8.78 2.39
C GLU A 88 12.31 8.21 2.22
N TRP A 89 12.02 7.08 2.84
CA TRP A 89 10.75 6.39 2.75
C TRP A 89 10.18 6.10 4.15
N MET A 90 9.77 7.17 4.81
CA MET A 90 9.21 7.17 6.17
C MET A 90 7.86 7.87 6.19
N SER A 91 6.94 7.36 6.97
CA SER A 91 5.62 7.95 7.23
C SER A 91 5.47 8.42 8.68
N HIS A 92 4.29 8.98 9.05
CA HIS A 92 3.97 9.37 10.43
C HIS A 92 5.02 10.28 11.09
N ASN A 93 5.42 11.36 10.39
CA ASN A 93 6.47 12.28 10.85
C ASN A 93 7.80 11.56 11.12
N ASN A 94 8.20 10.67 10.24
CA ASN A 94 9.43 9.87 10.30
C ASN A 94 9.50 8.88 11.48
N THR A 95 8.37 8.40 11.98
CA THR A 95 8.32 7.42 13.06
C THR A 95 7.98 6.00 12.60
N VAL A 96 7.45 5.84 11.38
CA VAL A 96 7.04 4.55 10.80
C VAL A 96 7.78 4.34 9.49
N LYS A 97 8.40 3.18 9.32
CA LYS A 97 9.12 2.82 8.10
C LYS A 97 8.15 2.54 6.97
N GLY A 98 8.39 3.17 5.83
CA GLY A 98 7.58 3.04 4.64
C GLY A 98 6.16 3.62 4.80
N TYR A 99 5.33 3.27 3.86
CA TYR A 99 3.90 3.61 3.82
C TYR A 99 3.10 2.33 3.64
N ALA A 100 2.03 2.16 4.40
CA ALA A 100 1.09 1.06 4.15
C ALA A 100 0.51 1.18 2.74
N ALA A 101 0.40 0.07 2.04
CA ALA A 101 -0.21 0.04 0.71
C ALA A 101 -1.69 0.46 0.80
N TYR A 102 -2.40 -0.08 1.78
CA TYR A 102 -3.80 0.24 2.03
C TYR A 102 -3.95 0.95 3.37
N LYS A 103 -4.40 2.21 3.32
CA LYS A 103 -4.59 3.04 4.52
C LYS A 103 -6.03 3.48 4.63
N VAL A 104 -6.67 3.16 5.76
CA VAL A 104 -7.93 3.76 6.19
C VAL A 104 -7.61 4.82 7.25
N SER A 105 -8.10 6.03 7.07
CA SER A 105 -7.81 7.16 7.95
C SER A 105 -8.38 6.96 9.36
N ASN A 106 -7.69 7.49 10.36
CA ASN A 106 -8.01 7.25 11.77
C ASN A 106 -9.39 7.79 12.22
N ASN A 107 -9.99 8.69 11.47
CA ASN A 107 -11.32 9.23 11.76
C ASN A 107 -12.48 8.36 11.22
N VAL A 108 -12.19 7.40 10.33
CA VAL A 108 -13.20 6.50 9.76
C VAL A 108 -13.67 5.50 10.81
N LYS A 109 -14.97 5.30 10.90
CA LYS A 109 -15.61 4.41 11.87
C LYS A 109 -16.18 3.15 11.26
N HIS A 110 -16.46 3.18 9.96
CA HIS A 110 -17.03 2.04 9.22
C HIS A 110 -16.30 1.85 7.90
N HIS A 111 -15.71 0.69 7.73
CA HIS A 111 -15.04 0.29 6.51
C HIS A 111 -14.99 -1.22 6.40
N TYR A 112 -15.12 -1.74 5.20
CA TYR A 112 -14.99 -3.17 4.94
C TYR A 112 -14.02 -3.43 3.80
N ALA A 113 -13.08 -4.33 3.98
CA ALA A 113 -12.24 -4.79 2.88
C ALA A 113 -11.96 -6.28 2.99
N VAL A 114 -11.96 -6.96 1.86
CA VAL A 114 -11.71 -8.40 1.76
C VAL A 114 -10.84 -8.74 0.56
N GLY A 115 -9.91 -9.68 0.76
CA GLY A 115 -9.02 -10.15 -0.29
C GLY A 115 -7.95 -9.14 -0.67
N LEU A 116 -7.19 -8.64 0.32
CA LEU A 116 -6.11 -7.68 0.10
C LEU A 116 -4.77 -8.42 0.01
N GLY A 117 -4.16 -8.44 -1.17
CA GLY A 117 -2.80 -8.94 -1.38
C GLY A 117 -1.80 -7.79 -1.53
N VAL A 118 -0.78 -7.74 -0.67
CA VAL A 118 0.28 -6.75 -0.73
C VAL A 118 1.60 -7.46 -0.99
N TYR A 119 2.24 -7.12 -2.11
CA TYR A 119 3.48 -7.73 -2.56
C TYR A 119 4.64 -6.76 -2.46
N ASP A 120 5.82 -7.28 -2.14
CA ASP A 120 7.07 -6.54 -2.15
C ASP A 120 8.21 -7.35 -2.75
N VAL A 121 9.23 -6.67 -3.21
CA VAL A 121 10.48 -7.27 -3.67
C VAL A 121 11.68 -6.40 -3.34
N PHE A 122 11.51 -5.09 -3.18
CA PHE A 122 12.56 -4.10 -2.85
C PHE A 122 13.87 -4.33 -3.61
N ILE A 123 13.78 -4.26 -4.93
CA ILE A 123 14.91 -4.23 -5.87
C ILE A 123 15.16 -2.78 -6.32
N TYR A 124 16.31 -2.52 -6.92
CA TYR A 124 16.76 -1.17 -7.32
C TYR A 124 17.01 -0.23 -6.13
N THR A 125 17.33 -0.79 -4.97
CA THR A 125 17.55 -0.05 -3.71
C THR A 125 19.02 0.29 -3.46
N ASN A 126 19.92 0.03 -4.42
CA ASN A 126 21.37 0.12 -4.26
C ASN A 126 21.89 -0.69 -3.04
N GLY A 127 21.27 -1.82 -2.74
CA GLY A 127 21.65 -2.69 -1.62
C GLY A 127 21.23 -2.16 -0.24
N ALA A 128 20.37 -1.15 -0.15
CA ALA A 128 19.87 -0.66 1.11
C ALA A 128 18.89 -1.65 1.76
N SER A 129 18.89 -1.71 3.09
CA SER A 129 17.88 -2.43 3.85
C SER A 129 16.61 -1.59 3.91
N ILE A 130 15.56 -2.04 3.27
CA ILE A 130 14.28 -1.35 3.15
C ILE A 130 13.17 -2.16 3.81
N PHE A 131 12.43 -1.50 4.70
CA PHE A 131 11.28 -2.10 5.39
C PHE A 131 10.03 -1.23 5.24
N SER A 132 8.88 -1.88 5.17
CA SER A 132 7.60 -1.28 5.48
C SER A 132 7.13 -1.82 6.83
N ASP A 133 6.81 -0.94 7.77
CA ASP A 133 6.34 -1.40 9.07
C ASP A 133 4.98 -2.08 8.98
N ASN A 134 4.11 -1.63 8.06
CA ASN A 134 2.80 -2.23 7.86
C ASN A 134 2.45 -2.36 6.37
N ALA A 135 1.81 -3.45 5.99
CA ALA A 135 1.17 -3.57 4.68
C ALA A 135 -0.16 -2.79 4.65
N ILE A 136 -0.92 -2.90 5.73
CA ILE A 136 -2.26 -2.32 5.89
C ILE A 136 -2.30 -1.53 7.19
N GLU A 137 -2.88 -0.35 7.15
CA GLU A 137 -3.15 0.48 8.33
C GLU A 137 -4.62 0.89 8.37
N VAL A 138 -5.29 0.58 9.47
CA VAL A 138 -6.70 0.90 9.70
C VAL A 138 -6.93 1.41 11.12
N PRO A 139 -7.98 2.22 11.37
CA PRO A 139 -8.31 2.63 12.72
C PRO A 139 -8.81 1.44 13.57
N ASN A 140 -8.56 1.50 14.86
CA ASN A 140 -9.16 0.56 15.82
C ASN A 140 -10.60 1.02 16.13
N ALA A 141 -11.55 0.56 15.32
CA ALA A 141 -12.97 0.88 15.45
C ALA A 141 -13.81 -0.37 15.13
N ASP A 142 -14.85 -0.62 15.91
CA ASP A 142 -15.67 -1.85 15.82
C ASP A 142 -16.35 -2.03 14.44
N GLY A 143 -16.56 -0.93 13.72
CA GLY A 143 -17.14 -0.97 12.35
C GLY A 143 -16.11 -1.11 11.23
N VAL A 144 -14.84 -1.29 11.53
CA VAL A 144 -13.76 -1.49 10.53
C VAL A 144 -13.34 -2.95 10.53
N LEU A 145 -13.54 -3.61 9.39
CA LEU A 145 -13.26 -5.03 9.22
C LEU A 145 -12.41 -5.26 7.98
N ILE A 146 -11.30 -5.98 8.17
CA ILE A 146 -10.44 -6.47 7.09
C ILE A 146 -10.42 -7.99 7.16
N GLU A 147 -10.76 -8.64 6.06
CA GLU A 147 -10.79 -10.10 5.95
C GLU A 147 -9.87 -10.60 4.83
N ASN A 148 -9.26 -11.76 5.03
CA ASN A 148 -8.44 -12.43 4.03
C ASN A 148 -7.35 -11.51 3.43
N ALA A 149 -6.51 -10.95 4.27
CA ALA A 149 -5.35 -10.20 3.85
C ALA A 149 -4.09 -11.09 3.81
N CYS A 150 -3.24 -10.87 2.83
CA CYS A 150 -1.94 -11.53 2.77
C CYS A 150 -0.84 -10.56 2.35
N ILE A 151 0.38 -10.91 2.71
CA ILE A 151 1.60 -10.31 2.17
C ILE A 151 2.42 -11.39 1.48
N VAL A 152 3.10 -11.02 0.41
CA VAL A 152 3.99 -11.92 -0.33
C VAL A 152 5.27 -11.17 -0.67
N GLU A 153 6.41 -11.72 -0.30
CA GLU A 153 7.68 -11.31 -0.84
C GLU A 153 7.94 -12.10 -2.14
N ILE A 154 7.95 -11.39 -3.28
CA ILE A 154 8.01 -12.03 -4.61
C ILE A 154 9.39 -12.66 -4.86
N ALA A 155 10.45 -12.01 -4.38
CA ALA A 155 11.82 -12.49 -4.51
C ALA A 155 12.67 -11.90 -3.38
N ASN A 156 13.87 -12.43 -3.20
CA ASN A 156 14.83 -11.82 -2.28
C ASN A 156 15.19 -10.43 -2.80
N GLY A 157 14.94 -9.40 -2.01
CA GLY A 157 15.33 -8.04 -2.32
C GLY A 157 16.85 -7.87 -2.38
N GLU A 158 17.34 -6.71 -2.84
CA GLU A 158 18.76 -6.44 -2.98
C GLU A 158 19.47 -6.18 -1.64
N GLY A 159 18.76 -5.72 -0.63
CA GLY A 159 19.30 -5.42 0.69
C GLY A 159 19.54 -6.67 1.53
N PRO A 160 20.39 -6.55 2.57
CA PRO A 160 20.66 -7.67 3.47
C PRO A 160 19.43 -8.05 4.31
N ASN A 161 18.53 -7.12 4.53
CA ASN A 161 17.25 -7.32 5.21
C ASN A 161 16.23 -6.39 4.57
N VAL A 162 15.15 -6.95 4.07
CA VAL A 162 14.06 -6.22 3.44
C VAL A 162 12.72 -6.86 3.82
N GLY A 163 11.61 -6.21 3.54
CA GLY A 163 10.29 -6.81 3.68
C GLY A 163 9.27 -5.95 4.42
N ILE A 164 8.18 -6.58 4.80
CA ILE A 164 7.07 -5.98 5.52
C ILE A 164 7.03 -6.55 6.95
N ASN A 165 7.17 -5.68 7.95
CA ASN A 165 7.25 -6.11 9.35
C ASN A 165 5.92 -6.64 9.90
N ASN A 166 4.78 -6.10 9.46
CA ASN A 166 3.46 -6.50 9.93
C ASN A 166 2.43 -6.46 8.80
N ILE A 167 1.45 -7.34 8.86
CA ILE A 167 0.34 -7.31 7.90
C ILE A 167 -0.57 -6.12 8.22
N ILE A 168 -1.02 -5.99 9.47
CA ILE A 168 -1.96 -4.94 9.90
C ILE A 168 -1.48 -4.28 11.19
N ASN A 169 -1.34 -2.95 11.23
CA ASN A 169 -1.19 -2.11 12.44
C ASN A 169 -0.13 -2.55 13.45
N GLY A 170 0.93 -3.20 13.02
CA GLY A 170 1.95 -3.70 13.93
C GLY A 170 1.54 -4.92 14.77
N THR A 171 0.44 -5.59 14.45
CA THR A 171 -0.13 -6.67 15.28
C THR A 171 0.02 -8.07 14.71
N CYS A 172 0.08 -8.19 13.39
CA CYS A 172 0.22 -9.49 12.72
C CYS A 172 1.61 -9.55 12.08
N PRO A 173 2.47 -10.51 12.49
CA PRO A 173 3.82 -10.62 11.94
C PRO A 173 3.82 -10.72 10.42
N GLY A 174 4.79 -10.06 9.81
CA GLY A 174 5.00 -10.04 8.37
C GLY A 174 6.17 -10.90 7.93
N ILE A 175 6.65 -10.62 6.73
CA ILE A 175 7.84 -11.24 6.12
C ILE A 175 8.99 -10.22 6.15
N THR A 176 10.14 -10.64 6.61
CA THR A 176 11.33 -9.77 6.73
C THR A 176 12.55 -10.28 5.99
N THR A 177 12.50 -11.51 5.51
CA THR A 177 13.59 -12.13 4.70
C THR A 177 13.06 -13.32 3.92
N GLY A 178 13.54 -13.50 2.71
CA GLY A 178 13.20 -14.65 1.87
C GLY A 178 11.86 -14.52 1.16
N ALA A 179 11.71 -15.24 0.05
CA ALA A 179 10.45 -15.31 -0.68
C ALA A 179 9.46 -16.21 0.05
N ASP A 180 8.40 -15.65 0.60
CA ASP A 180 7.38 -16.38 1.36
C ASP A 180 6.05 -15.62 1.36
N SER A 181 5.04 -16.15 2.04
CA SER A 181 3.73 -15.53 2.20
C SER A 181 3.18 -15.69 3.61
N VAL A 182 2.48 -14.68 4.08
CA VAL A 182 1.74 -14.71 5.36
C VAL A 182 0.32 -14.19 5.13
N THR A 183 -0.66 -14.87 5.71
CA THR A 183 -2.08 -14.54 5.57
C THR A 183 -2.74 -14.36 6.93
N VAL A 184 -3.67 -13.42 7.01
CA VAL A 184 -4.61 -13.23 8.12
C VAL A 184 -6.05 -13.31 7.60
N SER A 185 -6.93 -13.88 8.42
CA SER A 185 -8.36 -14.05 8.12
C SER A 185 -9.21 -13.44 9.23
#